data_4d787bbdb85e4b4492602f5939f66b07
#
_entry.id   4d787bbdb85e4b4492602f5939f66b07
#
_cell.length_a   1.000
_cell.length_b   1.000
_cell.length_c   1.000
_cell.angle_alpha   90.00
_cell.angle_beta   90.00
_cell.angle_gamma   90.00
#
_symmetry.space_group_name_H-M   'P 1'
#
loop_
_entity.id
_entity.type
_entity.pdbx_description
1 polymer ?
#
loop_
_entity_poly.entity_id
_entity_poly.type
_entity_poly.pdbx_seq_one_letter_code
_entity_poly.pdbx_strand_id
1 'polypeptide(L)'
;SADAFGVLPPVSILTPEQAQYYFLSGFTAKLAGTERGITEPTPTFSACFGQAFLELHPTKYGEELVKKMQKSGAKAYLVNTGWNGTGKRISIKDTRGIIDAILNGAISKAPTKAIPYFGLEVPTQLEGVDTGILDPRDTYADPGEWDAKARDLASRFIKNFAKYTTNEAGKALVAAGPKV
;
A
#
# COMPACT_ATOMS: atom_id res chain seq x y z
N SER A 1 2.67 1.72 4.85
CA SER A 1 3.57 0.82 4.14
C SER A 1 4.98 1.43 4.01
N ALA A 2 5.99 0.59 3.86
CA ALA A 2 7.34 1.02 3.47
C ALA A 2 7.85 0.03 2.42
N ASP A 3 7.62 0.36 1.15
CA ASP A 3 8.01 -0.47 0.02
C ASP A 3 9.49 -0.31 -0.31
N ALA A 4 10.27 -1.38 -0.18
CA ALA A 4 11.69 -1.40 -0.53
C ALA A 4 11.95 -1.71 -2.03
N PHE A 5 10.92 -2.07 -2.79
CA PHE A 5 11.05 -2.35 -4.24
C PHE A 5 10.89 -1.09 -5.11
N GLY A 6 10.31 -0.03 -4.56
CA GLY A 6 10.04 1.20 -5.30
C GLY A 6 8.85 1.11 -6.25
N VAL A 7 7.89 0.23 -5.98
CA VAL A 7 6.74 -0.07 -6.84
C VAL A 7 5.48 0.64 -6.43
N LEU A 8 5.20 0.68 -5.11
CA LEU A 8 3.96 1.25 -4.61
C LEU A 8 3.99 2.79 -4.66
N PRO A 9 2.86 3.41 -5.02
CA PRO A 9 2.74 4.87 -5.03
C PRO A 9 2.86 5.44 -3.60
N PRO A 10 3.24 6.71 -3.46
CA PRO A 10 3.37 7.36 -2.15
C PRO A 10 2.03 7.47 -1.42
N VAL A 11 0.93 7.50 -2.16
CA VAL A 11 -0.43 7.45 -1.60
C VAL A 11 -1.39 6.79 -2.58
N SER A 12 -2.32 6.00 -2.04
CA SER A 12 -3.45 5.44 -2.79
C SER A 12 -4.74 5.63 -2.03
N ILE A 13 -5.81 5.91 -2.76
CA ILE A 13 -7.17 5.95 -2.23
C ILE A 13 -7.72 4.53 -2.31
N LEU A 14 -8.21 4.00 -1.21
CA LEU A 14 -8.65 2.60 -1.14
C LEU A 14 -10.18 2.48 -1.10
N THR A 15 -10.71 1.50 -1.83
CA THR A 15 -12.07 1.00 -1.58
C THR A 15 -12.11 0.25 -0.23
N PRO A 16 -13.28 0.01 0.35
CA PRO A 16 -13.38 -0.79 1.58
C PRO A 16 -12.77 -2.18 1.45
N GLU A 17 -12.92 -2.84 0.30
CA GLU A 17 -12.35 -4.16 0.01
C GLU A 17 -10.83 -4.09 -0.14
N GLN A 18 -10.30 -3.08 -0.83
CA GLN A 18 -8.87 -2.83 -0.91
C GLN A 18 -8.28 -2.50 0.45
N ALA A 19 -8.98 -1.70 1.28
CA ALA A 19 -8.54 -1.41 2.64
C ALA A 19 -8.36 -2.70 3.46
N GLN A 20 -9.32 -3.64 3.38
CA GLN A 20 -9.17 -4.95 4.02
C GLN A 20 -8.01 -5.75 3.43
N TYR A 21 -7.90 -5.86 2.11
CA TYR A 21 -6.86 -6.65 1.44
C TYR A 21 -5.46 -6.18 1.84
N TYR A 22 -5.20 -4.87 1.76
CA TYR A 22 -3.88 -4.32 2.10
C TYR A 22 -3.61 -4.31 3.59
N PHE A 23 -4.64 -4.14 4.42
CA PHE A 23 -4.54 -4.28 5.87
C PHE A 23 -4.18 -5.72 6.27
N LEU A 24 -4.88 -6.72 5.73
CA LEU A 24 -4.56 -8.12 5.98
C LEU A 24 -3.16 -8.49 5.49
N SER A 25 -2.75 -7.96 4.34
CA SER A 25 -1.41 -8.19 3.80
C SER A 25 -0.32 -7.60 4.69
N GLY A 26 -0.55 -6.38 5.21
CA GLY A 26 0.38 -5.71 6.11
C GLY A 26 1.79 -5.56 5.51
N PHE A 27 1.87 -5.15 4.24
CA PHE A 27 3.15 -5.05 3.53
C PHE A 27 3.98 -3.87 4.02
N THR A 28 5.21 -4.15 4.42
CA THR A 28 6.18 -3.15 4.89
C THR A 28 7.61 -3.65 4.67
N ALA A 29 8.60 -2.94 5.18
CA ALA A 29 9.99 -3.39 5.19
C ALA A 29 10.54 -3.38 6.63
N LYS A 30 11.30 -4.42 6.97
CA LYS A 30 12.20 -4.40 8.12
C LYS A 30 13.36 -3.47 7.77
N LEU A 31 13.59 -2.46 8.60
CA LEU A 31 14.68 -1.52 8.39
C LEU A 31 16.01 -2.09 8.90
N ALA A 32 17.11 -1.69 8.28
CA ALA A 32 18.44 -2.03 8.75
C ALA A 32 18.62 -1.62 10.22
N GLY A 33 19.15 -2.52 11.03
CA GLY A 33 19.41 -2.28 12.46
C GLY A 33 18.19 -2.37 13.39
N THR A 34 16.98 -2.62 12.89
CA THR A 34 15.78 -2.79 13.72
C THR A 34 15.60 -4.22 14.26
N GLU A 35 16.16 -5.19 13.56
CA GLU A 35 16.18 -6.58 13.97
C GLU A 35 17.60 -7.17 13.80
N ARG A 36 17.98 -8.12 14.64
CA ARG A 36 19.29 -8.78 14.56
C ARG A 36 19.46 -9.49 13.22
N GLY A 37 20.54 -9.18 12.51
CA GLY A 37 20.86 -9.78 11.20
C GLY A 37 20.23 -9.06 10.00
N ILE A 38 19.41 -8.02 10.20
CA ILE A 38 18.87 -7.18 9.12
C ILE A 38 19.84 -6.02 8.88
N THR A 39 20.57 -6.11 7.76
CA THR A 39 21.56 -5.10 7.32
C THR A 39 21.04 -4.18 6.23
N GLU A 40 20.00 -4.62 5.51
CA GLU A 40 19.35 -3.87 4.43
C GLU A 40 17.82 -3.90 4.57
N PRO A 41 17.10 -2.91 3.99
CA PRO A 41 15.65 -2.93 4.00
C PRO A 41 15.10 -4.22 3.38
N THR A 42 14.41 -5.02 4.18
CA THR A 42 13.91 -6.34 3.78
C THR A 42 12.38 -6.31 3.72
N PRO A 43 11.77 -6.52 2.52
CA PRO A 43 10.32 -6.57 2.41
C PRO A 43 9.72 -7.67 3.26
N THR A 44 8.61 -7.37 3.92
CA THR A 44 7.91 -8.32 4.78
C THR A 44 6.39 -8.11 4.74
N PHE A 45 5.66 -9.17 5.06
CA PHE A 45 4.22 -9.15 5.25
C PHE A 45 3.90 -9.51 6.70
N SER A 46 3.20 -8.61 7.39
CA SER A 46 2.77 -8.80 8.76
C SER A 46 1.26 -8.54 8.85
N ALA A 47 0.47 -9.59 9.01
CA ALA A 47 -0.99 -9.48 9.02
C ALA A 47 -1.46 -8.33 9.92
N CYS A 48 -2.32 -7.46 9.40
CA CYS A 48 -2.85 -6.29 10.08
C CYS A 48 -1.76 -5.36 10.66
N PHE A 49 -0.53 -5.39 10.09
CA PHE A 49 0.67 -4.70 10.59
C PHE A 49 1.08 -5.07 12.04
N GLY A 50 0.53 -6.16 12.56
CA GLY A 50 0.75 -6.60 13.95
C GLY A 50 0.56 -8.10 14.15
N GLN A 51 1.02 -8.93 13.20
CA GLN A 51 0.77 -10.37 13.19
C GLN A 51 1.06 -11.07 14.51
N ALA A 52 2.10 -10.65 15.23
CA ALA A 52 2.48 -11.25 16.51
C ALA A 52 1.46 -11.03 17.65
N PHE A 53 0.52 -10.10 17.46
CA PHE A 53 -0.49 -9.71 18.45
C PHE A 53 -1.91 -10.19 18.11
N LEU A 54 -2.07 -10.93 17.00
CA LEU A 54 -3.39 -11.35 16.55
C LEU A 54 -3.81 -12.66 17.28
N GLU A 55 -4.94 -12.60 17.96
CA GLU A 55 -5.56 -13.75 18.63
C GLU A 55 -6.60 -14.46 17.75
N LEU A 56 -7.25 -13.72 16.82
CA LEU A 56 -8.26 -14.22 15.94
C LEU A 56 -7.75 -14.33 14.51
N HIS A 57 -8.50 -15.02 13.65
CA HIS A 57 -8.20 -15.04 12.22
C HIS A 57 -8.15 -13.61 11.66
N PRO A 58 -7.13 -13.23 10.86
CA PRO A 58 -6.93 -11.85 10.39
C PRO A 58 -8.16 -11.20 9.74
N THR A 59 -9.00 -11.97 9.05
CA THR A 59 -10.24 -11.46 8.43
C THR A 59 -11.20 -10.82 9.44
N LYS A 60 -11.20 -11.26 10.70
CA LYS A 60 -12.05 -10.66 11.75
C LYS A 60 -11.65 -9.21 12.05
N TYR A 61 -10.36 -8.93 12.04
CA TYR A 61 -9.86 -7.56 12.20
C TYR A 61 -10.16 -6.69 10.98
N GLY A 62 -10.08 -7.25 9.77
CA GLY A 62 -10.46 -6.57 8.54
C GLY A 62 -11.96 -6.23 8.48
N GLU A 63 -12.83 -7.17 8.86
CA GLU A 63 -14.27 -6.96 8.98
C GLU A 63 -14.60 -5.82 9.97
N GLU A 64 -13.97 -5.83 11.13
CA GLU A 64 -14.19 -4.80 12.15
C GLU A 64 -13.66 -3.43 11.71
N LEU A 65 -12.53 -3.37 11.00
CA LEU A 65 -12.00 -2.14 10.40
C LEU A 65 -13.05 -1.51 9.48
N VAL A 66 -13.56 -2.25 8.51
CA VAL A 66 -14.55 -1.73 7.54
C VAL A 66 -15.85 -1.35 8.21
N LYS A 67 -16.34 -2.14 9.17
CA LYS A 67 -17.52 -1.81 9.96
C LYS A 67 -17.38 -0.46 10.67
N LYS A 68 -16.21 -0.18 11.26
CA LYS A 68 -15.93 1.11 11.91
C LYS A 68 -15.83 2.24 10.89
N MET A 69 -15.18 1.99 9.75
CA MET A 69 -15.09 2.97 8.66
C MET A 69 -16.48 3.36 8.15
N GLN A 70 -17.35 2.38 7.88
CA GLN A 70 -18.72 2.63 7.42
C GLN A 70 -19.53 3.43 8.45
N LYS A 71 -19.42 3.08 9.74
CA LYS A 71 -20.12 3.77 10.81
C LYS A 71 -19.69 5.22 10.98
N SER A 72 -18.40 5.51 10.80
CA SER A 72 -17.82 6.86 10.98
C SER A 72 -17.80 7.69 9.69
N GLY A 73 -18.00 7.06 8.51
CA GLY A 73 -17.79 7.71 7.22
C GLY A 73 -16.30 7.94 6.89
N ALA A 74 -15.38 7.33 7.64
CA ALA A 74 -13.95 7.46 7.42
C ALA A 74 -13.53 6.79 6.10
N LYS A 75 -12.57 7.41 5.40
CA LYS A 75 -11.93 6.88 4.21
C LYS A 75 -10.59 6.23 4.57
N ALA A 76 -10.16 5.26 3.76
CA ALA A 76 -8.87 4.62 3.92
C ALA A 76 -7.89 5.03 2.81
N TYR A 77 -6.66 5.21 3.20
CA TYR A 77 -5.55 5.53 2.30
C TYR A 77 -4.38 4.60 2.61
N LEU A 78 -3.69 4.12 1.56
CA LEU A 78 -2.42 3.44 1.71
C LEU A 78 -1.31 4.46 1.48
N VAL A 79 -0.59 4.83 2.53
CA VAL A 79 0.55 5.74 2.45
C VAL A 79 1.84 4.92 2.47
N ASN A 80 2.68 5.11 1.45
CA ASN A 80 3.98 4.47 1.33
C ASN A 80 5.08 5.46 1.68
N THR A 81 5.87 5.15 2.70
CA THR A 81 7.04 5.91 3.14
C THR A 81 8.37 5.26 2.74
N GLY A 82 8.32 4.26 1.86
CA GLY A 82 9.46 3.51 1.36
C GLY A 82 10.23 4.22 0.25
N TRP A 83 10.70 3.45 -0.70
CA TRP A 83 11.53 3.91 -1.81
C TRP A 83 10.71 4.09 -3.08
N ASN A 84 11.27 4.77 -4.06
CA ASN A 84 10.76 4.89 -5.42
C ASN A 84 11.85 4.48 -6.44
N GLY A 85 11.56 4.60 -7.73
CA GLY A 85 12.45 4.18 -8.82
C GLY A 85 13.80 4.89 -8.87
N THR A 86 13.94 6.05 -8.20
CA THR A 86 15.23 6.74 -8.10
C THR A 86 16.19 6.07 -7.11
N GLY A 87 15.77 5.02 -6.41
CA GLY A 87 16.54 4.40 -5.33
C GLY A 87 16.56 5.21 -4.03
N LYS A 88 15.82 6.30 -3.95
CA LYS A 88 15.70 7.14 -2.76
C LYS A 88 14.38 6.90 -2.04
N ARG A 89 14.39 7.10 -0.74
CA ARG A 89 13.15 7.12 0.06
C ARG A 89 12.30 8.34 -0.30
N ILE A 90 10.98 8.14 -0.28
CA ILE A 90 10.01 9.23 -0.35
C ILE A 90 10.31 10.21 0.78
N SER A 91 10.41 11.50 0.46
CA SER A 91 10.84 12.50 1.43
C SER A 91 9.81 12.71 2.56
N ILE A 92 10.30 13.12 3.73
CA ILE A 92 9.41 13.51 4.84
C ILE A 92 8.54 14.71 4.44
N LYS A 93 9.08 15.63 3.63
CA LYS A 93 8.33 16.78 3.11
C LYS A 93 7.12 16.31 2.28
N ASP A 94 7.34 15.42 1.31
CA ASP A 94 6.27 14.90 0.46
C ASP A 94 5.27 14.06 1.27
N THR A 95 5.76 13.22 2.19
CA THR A 95 4.90 12.45 3.09
C THR A 95 4.00 13.37 3.93
N ARG A 96 4.53 14.46 4.48
CA ARG A 96 3.73 15.45 5.23
C ARG A 96 2.72 16.15 4.33
N GLY A 97 3.11 16.58 3.11
CA GLY A 97 2.18 17.17 2.15
C GLY A 97 1.02 16.23 1.80
N ILE A 98 1.30 14.94 1.64
CA ILE A 98 0.27 13.91 1.42
C ILE A 98 -0.68 13.81 2.62
N ILE A 99 -0.15 13.76 3.84
CA ILE A 99 -0.98 13.71 5.07
C ILE A 99 -1.83 14.96 5.20
N ASP A 100 -1.27 16.14 4.94
CA ASP A 100 -2.02 17.41 4.97
C ASP A 100 -3.15 17.40 3.93
N ALA A 101 -2.90 16.90 2.70
CA ALA A 101 -3.92 16.76 1.66
C ALA A 101 -5.03 15.75 2.02
N ILE A 102 -4.72 14.73 2.80
CA ILE A 102 -5.71 13.80 3.36
C ILE A 102 -6.56 14.51 4.41
N LEU A 103 -5.93 15.17 5.37
CA LEU A 103 -6.61 15.78 6.53
C LEU A 103 -7.49 16.97 6.13
N ASN A 104 -7.06 17.79 5.17
CA ASN A 104 -7.84 18.93 4.67
C ASN A 104 -8.84 18.55 3.56
N GLY A 105 -8.86 17.27 3.13
CA GLY A 105 -9.76 16.75 2.11
C GLY A 105 -9.39 17.08 0.66
N ALA A 106 -8.23 17.71 0.40
CA ALA A 106 -7.77 18.05 -0.94
C ALA A 106 -7.60 16.81 -1.83
N ILE A 107 -7.10 15.70 -1.27
CA ILE A 107 -6.93 14.44 -2.00
C ILE A 107 -8.25 13.90 -2.57
N SER A 108 -9.38 14.13 -1.91
CA SER A 108 -10.70 13.68 -2.36
C SER A 108 -11.24 14.47 -3.56
N LYS A 109 -10.63 15.61 -3.86
CA LYS A 109 -10.98 16.50 -5.00
C LYS A 109 -9.95 16.42 -6.11
N ALA A 110 -8.83 15.77 -5.87
CA ALA A 110 -7.76 15.63 -6.85
C ALA A 110 -8.21 14.71 -8.01
N PRO A 111 -7.76 14.98 -9.24
CA PRO A 111 -7.92 14.01 -10.33
C PRO A 111 -7.11 12.75 -10.03
N THR A 112 -7.64 11.59 -10.37
CA THR A 112 -7.04 10.30 -10.08
C THR A 112 -6.83 9.47 -11.33
N LYS A 113 -5.95 8.47 -11.25
CA LYS A 113 -5.79 7.38 -12.20
C LYS A 113 -5.54 6.07 -11.48
N ALA A 114 -5.87 4.94 -12.11
CA ALA A 114 -5.51 3.62 -11.59
C ALA A 114 -4.12 3.21 -12.09
N ILE A 115 -3.28 2.67 -11.19
CA ILE A 115 -1.99 2.11 -11.60
C ILE A 115 -2.15 0.65 -12.06
N PRO A 116 -1.34 0.21 -13.05
CA PRO A 116 -1.37 -1.17 -13.53
C PRO A 116 -1.13 -2.19 -12.42
N TYR A 117 -1.56 -3.42 -12.63
CA TYR A 117 -1.43 -4.61 -11.76
C TYR A 117 -2.14 -4.51 -10.42
N PHE A 118 -2.05 -3.39 -9.71
CA PHE A 118 -2.63 -3.19 -8.37
C PHE A 118 -4.03 -2.61 -8.40
N GLY A 119 -4.42 -1.91 -9.48
CA GLY A 119 -5.71 -1.23 -9.57
C GLY A 119 -5.93 -0.19 -8.47
N LEU A 120 -4.84 0.30 -7.86
CA LEU A 120 -4.88 1.34 -6.84
C LEU A 120 -5.13 2.70 -7.48
N GLU A 121 -6.09 3.46 -6.98
CA GLU A 121 -6.31 4.83 -7.38
C GLU A 121 -5.29 5.76 -6.75
N VAL A 122 -4.60 6.52 -7.60
CA VAL A 122 -3.59 7.49 -7.16
C VAL A 122 -3.95 8.88 -7.66
N PRO A 123 -3.72 9.94 -6.86
CA PRO A 123 -3.89 11.30 -7.34
C PRO A 123 -2.82 11.60 -8.40
N THR A 124 -3.22 12.34 -9.44
CA THR A 124 -2.27 12.79 -10.47
C THR A 124 -1.67 14.16 -10.17
N GLN A 125 -2.23 14.85 -9.17
CA GLN A 125 -1.77 16.15 -8.69
C GLN A 125 -2.19 16.35 -7.23
N LEU A 126 -1.27 16.84 -6.39
CA LEU A 126 -1.55 17.27 -5.02
C LEU A 126 -0.74 18.54 -4.74
N GLU A 127 -1.39 19.53 -4.13
CA GLU A 127 -0.71 20.76 -3.71
C GLU A 127 0.35 20.44 -2.65
N GLY A 128 1.55 21.01 -2.80
CA GLY A 128 2.66 20.82 -1.86
C GLY A 128 3.41 19.49 -1.98
N VAL A 129 3.04 18.63 -2.93
CA VAL A 129 3.70 17.35 -3.21
C VAL A 129 4.29 17.36 -4.62
N ASP A 130 5.49 16.82 -4.78
CA ASP A 130 6.10 16.66 -6.10
C ASP A 130 5.23 15.72 -6.96
N THR A 131 4.71 16.27 -8.07
CA THR A 131 3.88 15.51 -9.01
C THR A 131 4.62 14.32 -9.62
N GLY A 132 5.93 14.44 -9.83
CA GLY A 132 6.76 13.40 -10.44
C GLY A 132 6.90 12.11 -9.62
N ILE A 133 6.48 12.12 -8.35
CA ILE A 133 6.52 10.92 -7.50
C ILE A 133 5.17 10.22 -7.34
N LEU A 134 4.07 10.87 -7.74
CA LEU A 134 2.70 10.36 -7.47
C LEU A 134 2.41 9.07 -8.23
N ASP A 135 2.86 8.96 -9.48
CA ASP A 135 2.93 7.68 -10.18
C ASP A 135 4.34 7.09 -10.02
N PRO A 136 4.51 5.96 -9.34
CA PRO A 136 5.84 5.39 -9.12
C PRO A 136 6.55 5.01 -10.43
N ARG A 137 5.81 4.72 -11.50
CA ARG A 137 6.37 4.41 -12.82
C ARG A 137 7.17 5.58 -13.39
N ASP A 138 6.73 6.81 -13.13
CA ASP A 138 7.38 8.04 -13.63
C ASP A 138 8.72 8.32 -12.93
N THR A 139 9.02 7.63 -11.82
CA THR A 139 10.28 7.75 -11.10
C THR A 139 11.41 6.88 -11.67
N TYR A 140 11.09 5.99 -12.62
CA TYR A 140 12.06 5.11 -13.28
C TYR A 140 12.57 5.73 -14.58
N ALA A 141 13.86 5.54 -14.87
CA ALA A 141 14.43 5.92 -16.16
C ALA A 141 13.87 5.07 -17.33
N ASP A 142 13.62 3.78 -17.05
CA ASP A 142 12.92 2.86 -17.95
C ASP A 142 11.62 2.40 -17.28
N PRO A 143 10.45 2.77 -17.83
CA PRO A 143 9.16 2.31 -17.33
C PRO A 143 9.00 0.78 -17.34
N GLY A 144 9.71 0.06 -18.23
CA GLY A 144 9.70 -1.40 -18.28
C GLY A 144 10.33 -2.05 -17.04
N GLU A 145 11.29 -1.37 -16.41
CA GLU A 145 11.84 -1.83 -15.13
C GLU A 145 10.80 -1.79 -14.02
N TRP A 146 10.01 -0.72 -13.95
CA TRP A 146 8.89 -0.66 -13.01
C TRP A 146 7.88 -1.78 -13.28
N ASP A 147 7.49 -2.01 -14.55
CA ASP A 147 6.53 -3.06 -14.91
C ASP A 147 7.01 -4.45 -14.43
N ALA A 148 8.28 -4.76 -14.59
CA ALA A 148 8.87 -6.03 -14.14
C ALA A 148 8.80 -6.17 -12.61
N LYS A 149 9.22 -5.14 -11.87
CA LYS A 149 9.17 -5.12 -10.40
C LYS A 149 7.75 -5.14 -9.88
N ALA A 150 6.82 -4.45 -10.55
CA ALA A 150 5.40 -4.40 -10.19
C ALA A 150 4.75 -5.78 -10.32
N ARG A 151 5.04 -6.52 -11.37
CA ARG A 151 4.57 -7.91 -11.54
C ARG A 151 5.12 -8.83 -10.45
N ASP A 152 6.41 -8.72 -10.12
CA ASP A 152 7.01 -9.52 -9.04
C ASP A 152 6.33 -9.22 -7.69
N LEU A 153 6.20 -7.93 -7.34
CA LEU A 153 5.54 -7.55 -6.09
C LEU A 153 4.07 -7.97 -6.05
N ALA A 154 3.33 -7.80 -7.15
CA ALA A 154 1.93 -8.25 -7.26
C ALA A 154 1.82 -9.76 -7.03
N SER A 155 2.72 -10.57 -7.63
CA SER A 155 2.79 -12.02 -7.41
C SER A 155 3.07 -12.37 -5.94
N ARG A 156 3.92 -11.60 -5.25
CA ARG A 156 4.20 -11.78 -3.82
C ARG A 156 2.97 -11.47 -2.95
N PHE A 157 2.22 -10.43 -3.27
CA PHE A 157 0.94 -10.13 -2.61
C PHE A 157 -0.05 -11.27 -2.77
N ILE A 158 -0.26 -11.76 -3.99
CA ILE A 158 -1.17 -12.87 -4.30
C ILE A 158 -0.76 -14.11 -3.51
N LYS A 159 0.52 -14.49 -3.56
CA LYS A 159 1.04 -15.65 -2.82
C LYS A 159 0.87 -15.50 -1.31
N ASN A 160 1.15 -14.31 -0.77
CA ASN A 160 0.96 -14.04 0.66
C ASN A 160 -0.52 -14.10 1.05
N PHE A 161 -1.42 -13.55 0.21
CA PHE A 161 -2.83 -13.47 0.53
C PHE A 161 -3.53 -14.83 0.52
N ALA A 162 -3.01 -15.82 -0.20
CA ALA A 162 -3.57 -17.18 -0.26
C ALA A 162 -3.79 -17.81 1.12
N LYS A 163 -2.97 -17.48 2.12
CA LYS A 163 -3.12 -17.96 3.50
C LYS A 163 -4.39 -17.47 4.20
N TYR A 164 -5.01 -16.38 3.72
CA TYR A 164 -6.24 -15.81 4.29
C TYR A 164 -7.51 -16.33 3.60
N THR A 165 -7.39 -17.13 2.55
CA THR A 165 -8.52 -17.66 1.78
C THR A 165 -9.09 -18.97 2.34
N THR A 166 -8.79 -19.29 3.59
CA THR A 166 -9.31 -20.47 4.30
C THR A 166 -10.76 -20.32 4.73
N ASN A 167 -11.31 -19.10 4.68
CA ASN A 167 -12.71 -18.81 4.94
C ASN A 167 -13.34 -17.95 3.82
N GLU A 168 -14.67 -17.84 3.80
CA GLU A 168 -15.39 -17.11 2.75
C GLU A 168 -15.07 -15.61 2.75
N ALA A 169 -14.86 -15.00 3.92
CA ALA A 169 -14.49 -13.59 4.02
C ALA A 169 -13.16 -13.30 3.31
N GLY A 170 -12.15 -14.15 3.48
CA GLY A 170 -10.88 -14.02 2.78
C GLY A 170 -11.00 -14.27 1.28
N LYS A 171 -11.77 -15.28 0.87
CA LYS A 171 -12.02 -15.55 -0.56
C LYS A 171 -12.67 -14.38 -1.27
N ALA A 172 -13.64 -13.71 -0.65
CA ALA A 172 -14.33 -12.56 -1.21
C ALA A 172 -13.41 -11.37 -1.49
N LEU A 173 -12.29 -11.25 -0.76
CA LEU A 173 -11.34 -10.15 -0.90
C LEU A 173 -10.30 -10.37 -2.00
N VAL A 174 -10.17 -11.57 -2.56
CA VAL A 174 -9.14 -11.88 -3.58
C VAL A 174 -9.24 -10.93 -4.77
N ALA A 175 -10.45 -10.58 -5.21
CA ALA A 175 -10.68 -9.69 -6.33
C ALA A 175 -10.21 -8.23 -6.09
N ALA A 176 -10.04 -7.82 -4.82
CA ALA A 176 -9.56 -6.49 -4.44
C ALA A 176 -8.02 -6.39 -4.44
N GLY A 177 -7.34 -7.50 -4.59
CA GLY A 177 -5.89 -7.56 -4.67
C GLY A 177 -5.33 -7.32 -6.06
N PRO A 178 -3.99 -7.39 -6.18
CA PRO A 178 -3.30 -7.28 -7.47
C PRO A 178 -3.68 -8.38 -8.45
N LYS A 179 -3.49 -8.07 -9.75
CA LYS A 179 -3.70 -9.00 -10.88
C LYS A 179 -2.45 -9.00 -11.76
N VAL A 180 -1.97 -10.18 -12.15
CA VAL A 180 -0.81 -10.40 -13.03
C VAL A 180 -1.18 -11.32 -14.17
#